data_db6397f7d09fcb944d990ee716483a0c
#
_entry.id   db6397f7d09fcb944d990ee716483a0c
#
_cell.length_a   1.000
_cell.length_b   1.000
_cell.length_c   1.000
_cell.angle_alpha   90.00
_cell.angle_beta   90.00
_cell.angle_gamma   90.00
#
_symmetry.space_group_name_H-M   'P 1'
#
loop_
_entity.id
_entity.type
_entity.pdbx_description
1 polymer ?
#
loop_
_entity_poly.entity_id
_entity_poly.type
_entity_poly.pdbx_seq_one_letter_code
_entity_poly.pdbx_strand_id
1 'polypeptide(L)'
;MDIFGMTTTRRTRTITLDTIAREMKNRGYSKWELKYFSQGYGPSKVIYWNDGRGNTVLEVNTRGDSRIANVTRISSSVRALCHDVIGIKEGTTVRV
;
A
#
# COMPACT_ATOMS: atom_id res chain seq x y z
N MET A 1 30.31 -8.61 -7.36
CA MET A 1 29.71 -8.23 -7.11
C MET A 1 29.34 -7.88 -7.35
N ASP A 2 29.56 -8.04 -7.51
CA ASP A 2 29.01 -7.59 -7.62
C ASP A 2 28.95 -7.36 -7.81
N ILE A 3 29.15 -7.67 -7.79
CA ILE A 3 28.77 -7.28 -7.79
C ILE A 3 28.64 -6.92 -7.91
N PHE A 4 28.88 -7.00 -8.09
CA PHE A 4 28.26 -6.43 -8.03
C PHE A 4 27.67 -6.17 -8.05
N GLY A 5 27.96 -6.42 -8.11
CA GLY A 5 27.02 -6.15 -7.92
C GLY A 5 26.50 -6.09 -8.01
N MET A 6 26.50 -6.22 -8.11
CA MET A 6 25.75 -6.14 -7.95
C MET A 6 24.97 -5.92 -7.91
N THR A 7 25.21 -6.10 -7.92
CA THR A 7 24.31 -5.94 -7.64
C THR A 7 23.42 -5.64 -7.62
N THR A 8 23.52 -5.65 -7.61
CA THR A 8 22.62 -5.49 -7.37
C THR A 8 21.68 -5.29 -7.40
N THR A 9 21.67 -5.18 -7.38
CA THR A 9 20.70 -5.20 -7.32
C THR A 9 19.80 -4.67 -7.33
N ARG A 10 19.90 -4.23 -7.38
CA ARG A 10 18.88 -3.82 -7.37
C ARG A 10 17.69 -4.33 -7.72
N ARG A 11 17.77 -4.67 -7.51
CA ARG A 11 16.64 -5.39 -7.78
C ARG A 11 15.39 -4.82 -7.17
N THR A 12 14.31 -4.83 -7.91
CA THR A 12 13.04 -4.32 -7.43
C THR A 12 12.49 -5.22 -6.34
N ARG A 13 12.26 -4.65 -5.19
CA ARG A 13 11.66 -5.37 -4.10
C ARG A 13 10.16 -5.18 -4.13
N THR A 14 9.41 -6.27 -4.09
CA THR A 14 7.97 -6.20 -4.07
C THR A 14 7.49 -5.93 -2.65
N ILE A 15 6.72 -4.86 -2.50
CA ILE A 15 6.14 -4.51 -1.22
C ILE A 15 4.79 -5.19 -1.12
N THR A 16 4.50 -5.77 0.03
CA THR A 16 3.25 -6.46 0.26
C THR A 16 2.31 -5.61 1.08
N LEU A 17 1.03 -5.93 0.97
CA LEU A 17 0.00 -5.28 1.78
C LEU A 17 0.24 -5.52 3.27
N ASP A 18 0.78 -6.70 3.62
CA ASP A 18 1.11 -7.01 5.01
C ASP A 18 2.16 -6.05 5.57
N THR A 19 3.15 -5.69 4.77
CA THR A 19 4.18 -4.74 5.18
C THR A 19 3.55 -3.39 5.49
N ILE A 20 2.67 -2.93 4.58
CA ILE A 20 1.97 -1.66 4.80
C ILE A 20 1.15 -1.72 6.08
N ALA A 21 0.39 -2.81 6.25
CA ALA A 21 -0.48 -2.97 7.41
C ALA A 21 0.32 -2.95 8.72
N ARG A 22 1.47 -3.62 8.72
CA ARG A 22 2.32 -3.67 9.92
C ARG A 22 2.87 -2.30 10.26
N GLU A 23 3.37 -1.58 9.26
CA GLU A 23 3.95 -0.25 9.50
C GLU A 23 2.88 0.73 9.99
N MET A 24 1.70 0.67 9.42
CA MET A 24 0.62 1.56 9.83
C MET A 24 0.12 1.22 11.23
N LYS A 25 -0.01 -0.08 11.53
CA LYS A 25 -0.44 -0.51 12.85
C LYS A 25 0.54 -0.09 13.93
N ASN A 26 1.83 -0.22 13.65
CA ASN A 26 2.87 0.13 14.61
C ASN A 26 2.84 1.62 14.98
N ARG A 27 2.23 2.43 14.14
CA ARG A 27 2.13 3.86 14.38
C ARG A 27 0.75 4.31 14.84
N GLY A 28 -0.14 3.34 15.11
CA GLY A 28 -1.42 3.65 15.72
C GLY A 28 -2.56 3.96 14.75
N TYR A 29 -2.36 3.72 13.45
CA TYR A 29 -3.43 3.93 12.48
C TYR A 29 -4.38 2.76 12.45
N SER A 30 -5.67 3.04 12.23
CA SER A 30 -6.73 2.02 12.18
C SER A 30 -6.95 1.58 10.75
N LYS A 31 -7.03 0.27 10.55
CA LYS A 31 -7.25 -0.31 9.23
C LYS A 31 -8.71 -0.65 9.04
N TRP A 32 -9.24 -0.31 7.86
CA TRP A 32 -10.62 -0.58 7.49
C TRP A 32 -10.67 -1.15 6.08
N GLU A 33 -11.75 -1.86 5.77
CA GLU A 33 -11.98 -2.39 4.44
C GLU A 33 -13.39 -2.08 4.00
N LEU A 34 -13.55 -1.70 2.74
CA LEU A 34 -14.84 -1.49 2.14
C LEU A 34 -14.90 -2.33 0.88
N LYS A 35 -15.83 -3.28 0.82
CA LYS A 35 -16.02 -4.13 -0.34
C LYS A 35 -17.05 -3.49 -1.26
N TYR A 36 -16.80 -3.62 -2.56
CA TYR A 36 -17.72 -3.10 -3.55
C TYR A 36 -17.65 -3.95 -4.81
N PHE A 37 -18.64 -3.78 -5.67
CA PHE A 37 -18.67 -4.49 -6.94
C PHE A 37 -18.21 -3.53 -8.03
N SER A 38 -17.14 -3.88 -8.71
CA SER A 38 -16.60 -3.06 -9.78
C SER A 38 -17.00 -3.65 -11.11
N GLN A 39 -17.71 -2.87 -11.91
CA GLN A 39 -18.14 -3.30 -13.23
C GLN A 39 -16.92 -3.62 -14.08
N GLY A 40 -16.89 -4.82 -14.63
CA GLY A 40 -15.77 -5.28 -15.43
C GLY A 40 -14.70 -6.02 -14.65
N TYR A 41 -14.64 -5.83 -13.33
CA TYR A 41 -13.66 -6.49 -12.48
C TYR A 41 -14.28 -7.38 -11.41
N GLY A 42 -15.58 -7.18 -11.14
CA GLY A 42 -16.27 -7.96 -10.12
C GLY A 42 -15.99 -7.47 -8.71
N PRO A 43 -15.97 -8.40 -7.73
CA PRO A 43 -15.74 -8.03 -6.34
C PRO A 43 -14.39 -7.36 -6.18
N SER A 44 -14.41 -6.22 -5.51
CA SER A 44 -13.21 -5.41 -5.31
C SER A 44 -13.25 -4.88 -3.88
N LYS A 45 -12.17 -4.27 -3.43
CA LYS A 45 -12.20 -3.64 -2.11
C LYS A 45 -11.19 -2.51 -2.01
N VAL A 46 -11.55 -1.56 -1.17
CA VAL A 46 -10.66 -0.47 -0.74
C VAL A 46 -10.21 -0.81 0.66
N ILE A 47 -8.91 -0.82 0.85
CA ILE A 47 -8.31 -0.96 2.17
C ILE A 47 -7.76 0.41 2.52
N TYR A 48 -8.16 0.93 3.67
CA TYR A 48 -7.74 2.27 4.02
C TYR A 48 -7.40 2.36 5.50
N TRP A 49 -6.57 3.33 5.84
CA TRP A 49 -6.13 3.57 7.20
C TRP A 49 -6.52 4.96 7.62
N ASN A 50 -7.01 5.07 8.85
CA ASN A 50 -7.44 6.33 9.43
C ASN A 50 -6.54 6.72 10.59
N ASP A 51 -6.40 8.03 10.79
CA ASP A 51 -5.71 8.55 11.95
C ASP A 51 -6.65 8.55 13.16
N GLY A 52 -6.20 9.07 14.29
CA GLY A 52 -6.99 9.07 15.51
C GLY A 52 -8.22 9.97 15.46
N ARG A 53 -8.33 10.81 14.42
CA ARG A 53 -9.48 11.69 14.24
C ARG A 53 -10.46 11.16 13.22
N GLY A 54 -10.19 9.97 12.67
CA GLY A 54 -11.06 9.39 11.66
C GLY A 54 -10.78 9.84 10.25
N ASN A 55 -9.70 10.58 10.02
CA ASN A 55 -9.33 11.02 8.67
C ASN A 55 -8.58 9.91 7.95
N THR A 56 -8.97 9.63 6.71
CA THR A 56 -8.26 8.63 5.91
C THR A 56 -6.92 9.20 5.47
N VAL A 57 -5.84 8.48 5.76
CA VAL A 57 -4.49 8.92 5.43
C VAL A 57 -3.85 8.07 4.33
N LEU A 58 -4.34 6.86 4.10
CA LEU A 58 -3.79 5.97 3.09
C LEU A 58 -4.89 5.09 2.54
N GLU A 59 -4.94 4.93 1.21
CA GLU A 59 -5.89 4.05 0.54
C GLU A 59 -5.17 3.16 -0.44
N VAL A 60 -5.59 1.89 -0.47
CA VAL A 60 -5.10 0.90 -1.42
C VAL A 60 -6.31 0.18 -2.00
N ASN A 61 -6.34 0.06 -3.32
CA ASN A 61 -7.46 -0.59 -4.02
C ASN A 61 -7.05 -1.93 -4.60
N THR A 62 -7.89 -2.94 -4.40
CA THR A 62 -7.78 -4.21 -5.10
C THR A 62 -8.92 -4.34 -6.09
N ARG A 63 -8.72 -5.11 -7.16
CA ARG A 63 -9.76 -5.30 -8.18
C ARG A 63 -9.95 -6.77 -8.43
N GLY A 64 -11.16 -7.26 -8.19
CA GLY A 64 -11.51 -8.65 -8.44
C GLY A 64 -10.58 -9.60 -7.72
N ASP A 65 -10.12 -10.61 -8.45
CA ASP A 65 -9.23 -11.63 -7.90
C ASP A 65 -7.76 -11.30 -8.08
N SER A 66 -7.45 -10.05 -8.39
CA SER A 66 -6.07 -9.65 -8.62
C SER A 66 -5.23 -9.89 -7.35
N ARG A 67 -4.02 -10.35 -7.55
CA ARG A 67 -3.07 -10.52 -6.45
C ARG A 67 -2.26 -9.27 -6.20
N ILE A 68 -2.57 -8.22 -6.94
CA ILE A 68 -1.90 -6.95 -6.77
C ILE A 68 -2.93 -5.89 -6.41
N ALA A 69 -2.47 -4.85 -5.77
CA ALA A 69 -3.28 -3.71 -5.39
C ALA A 69 -2.52 -2.45 -5.74
N ASN A 70 -3.26 -1.36 -5.87
CA ASN A 70 -2.67 -0.07 -6.21
C ASN A 70 -2.85 0.90 -5.06
N VAL A 71 -1.79 1.61 -4.72
CA VAL A 71 -1.86 2.70 -3.75
C VAL A 71 -2.54 3.87 -4.47
N THR A 72 -3.73 4.24 -4.01
CA THR A 72 -4.55 5.23 -4.70
C THR A 72 -4.52 6.60 -4.05
N ARG A 73 -4.14 6.68 -2.76
CA ARG A 73 -4.15 7.94 -2.08
C ARG A 73 -3.20 7.91 -0.88
N ILE A 74 -2.38 8.94 -0.76
CA ILE A 74 -1.50 9.14 0.38
C ILE A 74 -1.69 10.58 0.86
N SER A 75 -2.14 10.74 2.10
CA SER A 75 -2.28 12.05 2.71
C SER A 75 -0.90 12.65 2.98
N SER A 76 -0.83 13.97 2.94
CA SER A 76 0.43 14.66 3.24
C SER A 76 0.94 14.35 4.63
N SER A 77 0.06 14.03 5.57
CA SER A 77 0.46 13.74 6.96
C SER A 77 1.28 12.46 7.09
N VAL A 78 1.16 11.53 6.12
CA VAL A 78 1.91 10.27 6.15
C VAL A 78 2.84 10.13 4.94
N ARG A 79 3.06 11.23 4.21
CA ARG A 79 3.85 11.16 2.99
C ARG A 79 5.27 10.70 3.25
N ALA A 80 5.93 11.26 4.24
CA ALA A 80 7.31 10.88 4.56
C ALA A 80 7.38 9.43 5.01
N LEU A 81 6.42 8.98 5.81
CA LEU A 81 6.35 7.59 6.23
C LEU A 81 6.23 6.68 5.01
N CYS A 82 5.31 7.00 4.10
CA CYS A 82 5.07 6.16 2.93
C CYS A 82 6.26 6.16 1.99
N HIS A 83 6.80 7.35 1.68
CA HIS A 83 7.88 7.46 0.70
C HIS A 83 9.20 6.95 1.24
N ASP A 84 9.54 7.31 2.48
CA ASP A 84 10.89 7.09 2.99
C ASP A 84 11.03 5.80 3.80
N VAL A 85 9.98 5.36 4.47
CA VAL A 85 10.06 4.16 5.33
C VAL A 85 9.46 2.96 4.62
N ILE A 86 8.24 3.07 4.11
CA ILE A 86 7.56 1.94 3.47
C ILE A 86 8.04 1.77 2.03
N GLY A 87 8.33 2.87 1.35
CA GLY A 87 8.78 2.82 -0.03
C GLY A 87 7.65 2.80 -1.04
N ILE A 88 6.54 3.44 -0.72
CA ILE A 88 5.37 3.52 -1.62
C ILE A 88 5.01 4.97 -1.89
N LYS A 89 4.36 5.18 -3.03
CA LYS A 89 3.77 6.47 -3.37
C LYS A 89 2.50 6.20 -4.16
N GLU A 90 1.74 7.25 -4.45
CA GLU A 90 0.51 7.08 -5.21
C GLU A 90 0.84 6.46 -6.57
N GLY A 91 0.09 5.45 -6.93
CA GLY A 91 0.32 4.70 -8.15
C GLY A 91 1.19 3.47 -7.97
N THR A 92 1.82 3.30 -6.81
CA THR A 92 2.64 2.11 -6.57
C THR A 92 1.77 0.87 -6.53
N THR A 93 2.25 -0.20 -7.17
CA THR A 93 1.60 -1.50 -7.13
C THR A 93 2.22 -2.32 -6.00
N VAL A 94 1.37 -2.93 -5.19
CA VAL A 94 1.81 -3.79 -4.09
C VAL A 94 1.13 -5.14 -4.22
N ARG A 95 1.70 -6.15 -3.62
CA ARG A 95 1.11 -7.48 -3.62
C ARG A 95 0.14 -7.63 -2.44
N VAL A 96 -0.93 -8.34 -2.73
CA VAL A 96 -1.92 -8.64 -1.70
C VAL A 96 -1.43 -9.77 -0.80
#